data_3bcafb3f22a4ad049da661677a322c48
#
_entry.id   3bcafb3f22a4ad049da661677a322c48
#
_cell.length_a   1.000
_cell.length_b   1.000
_cell.length_c   1.000
_cell.angle_alpha   90.00
_cell.angle_beta   90.00
_cell.angle_gamma   90.00
#
_symmetry.space_group_name_H-M   'P 1'
#
loop_
_entity.id
_entity.type
_entity.pdbx_description
1 polymer ?
#
loop_
_entity_poly.entity_id
_entity_poly.type
_entity_poly.pdbx_seq_one_letter_code
_entity_poly.pdbx_strand_id
1 'polypeptide(L)'
;MASEQERLASGKLYNIYDPGFAEKYKRKSELLQQINFPYPGVDPQAKLTALIGKMGHNCYVEPPFFCDFGDNITFGDDVYCNTNCIFLDSGKITIGDRVLIGPRVNLFAAGHPIDAGVRDEWLGFAKPITIGNDVWLGGNVTVNPGITIGSNVVIGSGAVVTKDIPENVVAAGNPCHVIRPISNRDKAKWQAEEADYVKDQGPVKKPHIQ
;
A
#
# COMPACT_ATOMS: atom_id res chain seq x y z
N MET A 1 -15.73 -25.49 -14.88
CA MET A 1 -14.66 -24.52 -15.26
C MET A 1 -14.42 -23.62 -14.07
N ALA A 2 -13.18 -23.17 -13.84
CA ALA A 2 -12.89 -22.19 -12.79
C ALA A 2 -13.56 -20.84 -13.12
N SER A 3 -14.14 -20.18 -12.13
CA SER A 3 -14.66 -18.82 -12.28
C SER A 3 -13.53 -17.80 -12.48
N GLU A 4 -13.82 -16.61 -12.99
CA GLU A 4 -12.82 -15.55 -13.13
C GLU A 4 -12.26 -15.10 -11.78
N GLN A 5 -13.06 -15.15 -10.71
CA GLN A 5 -12.59 -14.91 -9.35
C GLN A 5 -11.59 -15.97 -8.87
N GLU A 6 -11.83 -17.27 -9.15
CA GLU A 6 -10.87 -18.33 -8.83
C GLU A 6 -9.59 -18.22 -9.67
N ARG A 7 -9.69 -17.80 -10.94
CA ARG A 7 -8.54 -17.54 -11.80
C ARG A 7 -7.70 -16.39 -11.24
N LEU A 8 -8.33 -15.27 -10.91
CA LEU A 8 -7.70 -14.12 -10.27
C LEU A 8 -6.97 -14.52 -8.97
N ALA A 9 -7.67 -15.24 -8.07
CA ALA A 9 -7.11 -15.67 -6.79
C ALA A 9 -5.92 -16.65 -6.95
N SER A 10 -5.86 -17.41 -8.06
CA SER A 10 -4.76 -18.33 -8.38
C SER A 10 -3.62 -17.70 -9.20
N GLY A 11 -3.66 -16.38 -9.45
CA GLY A 11 -2.65 -15.65 -10.23
C GLY A 11 -2.65 -15.96 -11.72
N LYS A 12 -3.73 -16.55 -12.25
CA LYS A 12 -3.92 -16.82 -13.68
C LYS A 12 -4.48 -15.59 -14.39
N LEU A 13 -4.37 -15.57 -15.72
CA LEU A 13 -5.08 -14.58 -16.53
C LEU A 13 -6.59 -14.69 -16.29
N TYR A 14 -7.26 -13.58 -16.13
CA TYR A 14 -8.69 -13.47 -15.90
C TYR A 14 -9.29 -12.35 -16.73
N ASN A 15 -10.59 -12.44 -17.04
CA ASN A 15 -11.32 -11.38 -17.72
C ASN A 15 -11.68 -10.28 -16.72
N ILE A 16 -11.11 -9.09 -16.91
CA ILE A 16 -11.31 -7.94 -16.01
C ILE A 16 -12.74 -7.39 -16.01
N TYR A 17 -13.54 -7.68 -17.02
CA TYR A 17 -14.93 -7.26 -17.17
C TYR A 17 -15.94 -8.36 -16.83
N ASP A 18 -15.51 -9.46 -16.20
CA ASP A 18 -16.45 -10.52 -15.84
C ASP A 18 -17.54 -9.99 -14.89
N PRO A 19 -18.83 -10.25 -15.18
CA PRO A 19 -19.93 -9.81 -14.32
C PRO A 19 -19.84 -10.29 -12.87
N GLY A 20 -19.08 -11.37 -12.59
CA GLY A 20 -18.83 -11.86 -11.25
C GLY A 20 -18.15 -10.85 -10.32
N PHE A 21 -17.52 -9.79 -10.85
CA PHE A 21 -16.94 -8.71 -10.06
C PHE A 21 -17.88 -7.55 -9.77
N ALA A 22 -19.09 -7.52 -10.36
CA ALA A 22 -20.00 -6.36 -10.31
C ALA A 22 -20.32 -5.89 -8.89
N GLU A 23 -20.63 -6.81 -7.97
CA GLU A 23 -20.95 -6.47 -6.58
C GLU A 23 -19.74 -5.89 -5.83
N LYS A 24 -18.53 -6.39 -6.10
CA LYS A 24 -17.30 -5.85 -5.51
C LYS A 24 -17.05 -4.42 -6.00
N TYR A 25 -17.21 -4.16 -7.30
CA TYR A 25 -17.06 -2.81 -7.86
C TYR A 25 -18.10 -1.85 -7.31
N LYS A 26 -19.36 -2.27 -7.18
CA LYS A 26 -20.44 -1.46 -6.60
C LYS A 26 -20.12 -1.09 -5.15
N ARG A 27 -19.85 -2.10 -4.29
CA ARG A 27 -19.50 -1.90 -2.88
C ARG A 27 -18.31 -0.95 -2.73
N LYS A 28 -17.21 -1.18 -3.47
CA LYS A 28 -16.03 -0.32 -3.47
C LYS A 28 -16.39 1.12 -3.85
N SER A 29 -17.17 1.33 -4.92
CA SER A 29 -17.51 2.65 -5.39
C SER A 29 -18.36 3.44 -4.38
N GLU A 30 -19.34 2.80 -3.74
CA GLU A 30 -20.16 3.40 -2.69
C GLU A 30 -19.34 3.80 -1.46
N LEU A 31 -18.41 2.96 -1.03
CA LEU A 31 -17.53 3.25 0.11
C LEU A 31 -16.51 4.35 -0.22
N LEU A 32 -15.85 4.28 -1.38
CA LEU A 32 -14.89 5.31 -1.80
C LEU A 32 -15.53 6.68 -1.96
N GLN A 33 -16.80 6.77 -2.40
CA GLN A 33 -17.53 8.04 -2.44
C GLN A 33 -17.68 8.63 -1.04
N GLN A 34 -18.02 7.82 -0.03
CA GLN A 34 -18.19 8.27 1.35
C GLN A 34 -16.86 8.59 2.03
N ILE A 35 -15.78 7.90 1.65
CA ILE A 35 -14.43 8.15 2.16
C ILE A 35 -13.86 9.45 1.59
N ASN A 36 -13.94 9.62 0.27
CA ASN A 36 -13.27 10.71 -0.43
C ASN A 36 -14.07 12.01 -0.45
N PHE A 37 -15.40 11.93 -0.29
CA PHE A 37 -16.33 13.06 -0.28
C PHE A 37 -17.33 12.91 0.87
N PRO A 38 -16.86 12.94 2.12
CA PRO A 38 -17.73 12.73 3.27
C PRO A 38 -18.75 13.87 3.41
N TYR A 39 -19.96 13.52 3.81
CA TYR A 39 -21.03 14.45 4.15
C TYR A 39 -21.32 14.39 5.67
N PRO A 40 -22.03 15.37 6.26
CA PRO A 40 -22.27 15.40 7.70
C PRO A 40 -22.84 14.08 8.25
N GLY A 41 -22.21 13.54 9.27
CA GLY A 41 -22.57 12.25 9.90
C GLY A 41 -21.85 11.02 9.32
N VAL A 42 -20.99 11.18 8.31
CA VAL A 42 -20.14 10.10 7.81
C VAL A 42 -18.76 10.23 8.42
N ASP A 43 -18.27 9.13 9.01
CA ASP A 43 -16.88 8.98 9.44
C ASP A 43 -16.08 8.25 8.35
N PRO A 44 -15.14 8.92 7.67
CA PRO A 44 -14.33 8.30 6.62
C PRO A 44 -13.50 7.12 7.10
N GLN A 45 -12.99 7.15 8.34
CA GLN A 45 -12.15 6.05 8.88
C GLN A 45 -12.97 4.80 9.14
N ALA A 46 -14.21 4.93 9.65
CA ALA A 46 -15.12 3.81 9.77
C ALA A 46 -15.47 3.19 8.41
N LYS A 47 -15.59 4.01 7.35
CA LYS A 47 -15.82 3.53 5.98
C LYS A 47 -14.58 2.86 5.39
N LEU A 48 -13.39 3.35 5.70
CA LEU A 48 -12.11 2.69 5.35
C LEU A 48 -11.99 1.32 6.00
N THR A 49 -12.29 1.21 7.30
CA THR A 49 -12.33 -0.07 8.01
C THR A 49 -13.31 -1.06 7.37
N ALA A 50 -14.45 -0.55 6.88
CA ALA A 50 -15.41 -1.39 6.15
C ALA A 50 -14.94 -1.77 4.74
N LEU A 51 -14.08 -0.96 4.09
CA LEU A 51 -13.57 -1.19 2.74
C LEU A 51 -12.41 -2.19 2.74
N ILE A 52 -11.45 -2.01 3.65
CA ILE A 52 -10.20 -2.77 3.71
C ILE A 52 -10.47 -4.17 4.27
N GLY A 53 -9.90 -5.20 3.65
CA GLY A 53 -10.12 -6.60 4.02
C GLY A 53 -9.69 -6.93 5.45
N LYS A 54 -8.55 -6.38 5.90
CA LYS A 54 -8.10 -6.45 7.29
C LYS A 54 -7.33 -5.18 7.64
N MET A 55 -7.68 -4.57 8.77
CA MET A 55 -7.02 -3.39 9.29
C MET A 55 -6.62 -3.62 10.74
N GLY A 56 -5.33 -3.43 11.05
CA GLY A 56 -4.79 -3.54 12.39
C GLY A 56 -5.20 -2.37 13.29
N HIS A 57 -4.64 -2.33 14.49
CA HIS A 57 -4.88 -1.24 15.42
C HIS A 57 -4.14 0.02 15.03
N ASN A 58 -4.69 1.19 15.40
CA ASN A 58 -4.06 2.50 15.23
C ASN A 58 -3.62 2.78 13.79
N CYS A 59 -4.46 2.40 12.82
CA CYS A 59 -4.22 2.65 11.40
C CYS A 59 -4.99 3.87 10.94
N TYR A 60 -4.39 4.67 10.05
CA TYR A 60 -5.02 5.85 9.48
C TYR A 60 -4.70 6.00 7.99
N VAL A 61 -5.72 6.33 7.20
CA VAL A 61 -5.57 6.62 5.77
C VAL A 61 -6.16 7.99 5.48
N GLU A 62 -5.32 8.90 4.99
CA GLU A 62 -5.73 10.24 4.57
C GLU A 62 -6.48 10.19 3.24
N PRO A 63 -7.72 10.66 3.17
CA PRO A 63 -8.41 10.82 1.89
C PRO A 63 -7.76 11.91 0.99
N PRO A 64 -7.97 11.85 -0.33
CA PRO A 64 -8.63 10.77 -1.04
C PRO A 64 -7.73 9.52 -1.17
N PHE A 65 -8.38 8.35 -1.17
CA PHE A 65 -7.78 7.04 -1.34
C PHE A 65 -8.49 6.28 -2.46
N PHE A 66 -7.78 5.44 -3.22
CA PHE A 66 -8.37 4.64 -4.31
C PHE A 66 -7.86 3.20 -4.28
N CYS A 67 -8.73 2.26 -4.62
CA CYS A 67 -8.41 0.84 -4.75
C CYS A 67 -9.27 0.15 -5.82
N ASP A 68 -8.91 -1.09 -6.20
CA ASP A 68 -9.74 -1.92 -7.10
C ASP A 68 -10.92 -2.53 -6.35
N PHE A 69 -10.68 -3.18 -5.23
CA PHE A 69 -11.70 -3.87 -4.43
C PHE A 69 -11.70 -3.46 -2.96
N GLY A 70 -10.52 -3.26 -2.37
CA GLY A 70 -10.30 -3.04 -0.95
C GLY A 70 -10.18 -4.34 -0.13
N ASP A 71 -10.91 -5.38 -0.51
CA ASP A 71 -10.97 -6.68 0.20
C ASP A 71 -9.62 -7.40 0.25
N ASN A 72 -8.73 -7.15 -0.70
CA ASN A 72 -7.44 -7.80 -0.82
C ASN A 72 -6.30 -7.03 -0.14
N ILE A 73 -6.62 -5.95 0.56
CA ILE A 73 -5.66 -5.13 1.31
C ILE A 73 -5.66 -5.58 2.78
N THR A 74 -4.46 -5.77 3.32
CA THR A 74 -4.25 -6.05 4.74
C THR A 74 -3.24 -5.06 5.30
N PHE A 75 -3.59 -4.39 6.40
CA PHE A 75 -2.69 -3.58 7.23
C PHE A 75 -2.39 -4.29 8.53
N GLY A 76 -1.12 -4.25 8.95
CA GLY A 76 -0.71 -4.53 10.32
C GLY A 76 -1.09 -3.40 11.26
N ASP A 77 -0.43 -3.30 12.42
CA ASP A 77 -0.67 -2.26 13.41
C ASP A 77 0.16 -0.99 13.13
N ASP A 78 -0.31 0.18 13.56
CA ASP A 78 0.38 1.47 13.47
C ASP A 78 0.74 1.85 12.02
N VAL A 79 -0.14 1.63 11.06
CA VAL A 79 0.07 2.02 9.66
C VAL A 79 -0.52 3.39 9.39
N TYR A 80 0.31 4.29 8.87
CA TYR A 80 -0.14 5.58 8.36
C TYR A 80 0.00 5.65 6.84
N CYS A 81 -1.08 5.94 6.14
CA CYS A 81 -1.13 6.15 4.70
C CYS A 81 -1.55 7.58 4.39
N ASN A 82 -0.68 8.33 3.75
CA ASN A 82 -0.92 9.72 3.37
C ASN A 82 -1.86 9.81 2.15
N THR A 83 -2.28 11.00 1.82
CA THR A 83 -3.32 11.31 0.81
C THR A 83 -2.96 10.89 -0.62
N ASN A 84 -3.99 10.68 -1.43
CA ASN A 84 -3.90 10.36 -2.87
C ASN A 84 -3.16 9.04 -3.19
N CYS A 85 -3.18 8.08 -2.28
CA CYS A 85 -2.62 6.77 -2.55
C CYS A 85 -3.57 5.92 -3.39
N ILE A 86 -3.00 5.07 -4.27
CA ILE A 86 -3.73 4.18 -5.18
C ILE A 86 -3.23 2.75 -4.99
N PHE A 87 -4.08 1.86 -4.50
CA PHE A 87 -3.77 0.45 -4.31
C PHE A 87 -4.62 -0.41 -5.26
N LEU A 88 -4.05 -0.82 -6.39
CA LEU A 88 -4.74 -1.72 -7.33
C LEU A 88 -4.63 -3.15 -6.79
N ASP A 89 -5.55 -3.48 -5.90
CA ASP A 89 -5.56 -4.71 -5.11
C ASP A 89 -6.31 -5.88 -5.79
N SER A 90 -6.21 -5.98 -7.12
CA SER A 90 -6.62 -7.21 -7.80
C SER A 90 -5.81 -8.40 -7.26
N GLY A 91 -4.48 -8.24 -7.04
CA GLY A 91 -3.66 -9.13 -6.21
C GLY A 91 -3.68 -8.71 -4.73
N LYS A 92 -3.31 -9.61 -3.84
CA LYS A 92 -3.18 -9.29 -2.42
C LYS A 92 -2.12 -8.24 -2.18
N ILE A 93 -2.44 -7.25 -1.34
CA ILE A 93 -1.49 -6.25 -0.84
C ILE A 93 -1.42 -6.43 0.68
N THR A 94 -0.26 -6.85 1.17
CA THR A 94 -0.01 -7.06 2.60
C THR A 94 1.01 -6.05 3.08
N ILE A 95 0.64 -5.26 4.08
CA ILE A 95 1.46 -4.22 4.70
C ILE A 95 1.64 -4.59 6.16
N GLY A 96 2.88 -4.66 6.62
CA GLY A 96 3.24 -4.99 8.00
C GLY A 96 2.96 -3.87 9.00
N ASP A 97 3.58 -3.97 10.16
CA ASP A 97 3.37 -3.04 11.27
C ASP A 97 4.28 -1.80 11.15
N ARG A 98 3.83 -0.67 11.69
CA ARG A 98 4.61 0.60 11.78
C ARG A 98 5.12 1.06 10.42
N VAL A 99 4.26 0.97 9.41
CA VAL A 99 4.59 1.40 8.05
C VAL A 99 4.09 2.84 7.83
N LEU A 100 4.98 3.69 7.33
CA LEU A 100 4.65 5.05 6.92
C LEU A 100 4.63 5.13 5.39
N ILE A 101 3.48 5.52 4.84
CA ILE A 101 3.26 5.63 3.41
C ILE A 101 3.07 7.09 3.05
N GLY A 102 3.99 7.65 2.26
CA GLY A 102 3.95 9.03 1.79
C GLY A 102 2.80 9.30 0.80
N PRO A 103 2.57 10.59 0.48
CA PRO A 103 1.48 10.95 -0.42
C PRO A 103 1.71 10.39 -1.83
N ARG A 104 0.61 10.04 -2.51
CA ARG A 104 0.61 9.56 -3.90
C ARG A 104 1.47 8.30 -4.11
N VAL A 105 1.56 7.45 -3.10
CA VAL A 105 2.16 6.12 -3.27
C VAL A 105 1.19 5.22 -4.02
N ASN A 106 1.74 4.46 -4.97
CA ASN A 106 0.99 3.55 -5.82
C ASN A 106 1.47 2.11 -5.57
N LEU A 107 0.56 1.23 -5.18
CA LEU A 107 0.81 -0.21 -5.03
C LEU A 107 0.00 -0.93 -6.10
N PHE A 108 0.64 -1.35 -7.18
CA PHE A 108 -0.03 -1.97 -8.31
C PHE A 108 0.16 -3.48 -8.28
N ALA A 109 -0.76 -4.20 -7.62
CA ALA A 109 -0.76 -5.67 -7.61
C ALA A 109 -1.48 -6.27 -8.84
N ALA A 110 -1.80 -5.44 -9.83
CA ALA A 110 -2.48 -5.77 -11.07
C ALA A 110 -1.63 -5.40 -12.29
N GLY A 111 -1.85 -6.09 -13.40
CA GLY A 111 -1.19 -5.78 -14.67
C GLY A 111 -1.88 -6.45 -15.85
N HIS A 112 -1.34 -6.18 -17.04
CA HIS A 112 -1.82 -6.75 -18.30
C HIS A 112 -0.70 -7.49 -19.03
N PRO A 113 -1.04 -8.49 -19.89
CA PRO A 113 -0.06 -9.18 -20.72
C PRO A 113 0.74 -8.22 -21.58
N ILE A 114 2.05 -8.50 -21.73
CA ILE A 114 2.94 -7.72 -22.60
C ILE A 114 2.57 -7.93 -24.08
N ASP A 115 2.16 -9.16 -24.43
CA ASP A 115 1.70 -9.44 -25.78
C ASP A 115 0.41 -8.69 -26.10
N ALA A 116 0.42 -7.90 -27.18
CA ALA A 116 -0.69 -7.03 -27.55
C ALA A 116 -1.95 -7.83 -27.88
N GLY A 117 -1.82 -8.94 -28.62
CA GLY A 117 -2.98 -9.76 -29.00
C GLY A 117 -3.71 -10.33 -27.78
N VAL A 118 -2.96 -10.81 -26.77
CA VAL A 118 -3.55 -11.32 -25.54
C VAL A 118 -4.13 -10.18 -24.68
N ARG A 119 -3.49 -9.01 -24.67
CA ARG A 119 -3.97 -7.83 -23.94
C ARG A 119 -5.27 -7.28 -24.52
N ASP A 120 -5.42 -7.31 -25.83
CA ASP A 120 -6.61 -6.80 -26.54
C ASP A 120 -7.86 -7.65 -26.24
N GLU A 121 -7.69 -8.86 -25.71
CA GLU A 121 -8.77 -9.71 -25.19
C GLU A 121 -9.24 -9.30 -23.77
N TRP A 122 -8.81 -8.15 -23.27
CA TRP A 122 -9.14 -7.61 -21.95
C TRP A 122 -8.76 -8.53 -20.79
N LEU A 123 -7.70 -9.31 -20.98
CA LEU A 123 -7.16 -10.15 -19.92
C LEU A 123 -6.21 -9.36 -19.01
N GLY A 124 -6.35 -9.59 -17.71
CA GLY A 124 -5.46 -9.09 -16.68
C GLY A 124 -4.77 -10.23 -15.94
N PHE A 125 -3.76 -9.89 -15.18
CA PHE A 125 -3.16 -10.77 -14.18
C PHE A 125 -2.97 -10.01 -12.87
N ALA A 126 -2.84 -10.75 -11.78
CA ALA A 126 -2.54 -10.19 -10.49
C ALA A 126 -1.35 -10.92 -9.85
N LYS A 127 -0.48 -10.16 -9.19
CA LYS A 127 0.63 -10.69 -8.39
C LYS A 127 0.67 -9.95 -7.05
N PRO A 128 0.86 -10.65 -5.93
CA PRO A 128 0.80 -10.03 -4.61
C PRO A 128 1.94 -9.04 -4.40
N ILE A 129 1.68 -8.01 -3.59
CA ILE A 129 2.71 -7.11 -3.03
C ILE A 129 2.79 -7.37 -1.54
N THR A 130 4.01 -7.47 -1.02
CA THR A 130 4.26 -7.62 0.41
C THR A 130 5.22 -6.52 0.87
N ILE A 131 4.83 -5.79 1.90
CA ILE A 131 5.67 -4.77 2.57
C ILE A 131 5.85 -5.21 4.01
N GLY A 132 7.11 -5.35 4.43
CA GLY A 132 7.48 -5.76 5.80
C GLY A 132 7.16 -4.69 6.85
N ASN A 133 7.66 -4.91 8.06
CA ASN A 133 7.47 -3.99 9.18
C ASN A 133 8.48 -2.82 9.13
N ASP A 134 8.14 -1.70 9.78
CA ASP A 134 9.05 -0.55 9.94
C ASP A 134 9.53 0.01 8.59
N VAL A 135 8.66 0.03 7.58
CA VAL A 135 8.99 0.54 6.23
C VAL A 135 8.49 1.98 6.08
N TRP A 136 9.32 2.81 5.49
CA TRP A 136 8.92 4.14 5.03
C TRP A 136 8.98 4.23 3.51
N LEU A 137 7.82 4.39 2.87
CA LEU A 137 7.70 4.72 1.46
C LEU A 137 7.59 6.24 1.30
N GLY A 138 8.56 6.84 0.66
CA GLY A 138 8.53 8.27 0.30
C GLY A 138 7.40 8.60 -0.67
N GLY A 139 7.06 9.89 -0.80
CA GLY A 139 5.98 10.31 -1.72
C GLY A 139 6.23 9.92 -3.18
N ASN A 140 5.17 9.65 -3.93
CA ASN A 140 5.19 9.22 -5.34
C ASN A 140 5.98 7.91 -5.60
N VAL A 141 6.17 7.06 -4.62
CA VAL A 141 6.72 5.72 -4.84
C VAL A 141 5.69 4.88 -5.58
N THR A 142 6.15 4.12 -6.57
CA THR A 142 5.35 3.11 -7.27
C THR A 142 5.96 1.74 -7.06
N VAL A 143 5.15 0.78 -6.61
CA VAL A 143 5.54 -0.62 -6.43
C VAL A 143 4.79 -1.48 -7.45
N ASN A 144 5.54 -2.20 -8.28
CA ASN A 144 5.01 -3.03 -9.36
C ASN A 144 4.49 -4.40 -8.86
N PRO A 145 3.71 -5.13 -9.68
CA PRO A 145 3.14 -6.42 -9.29
C PRO A 145 4.20 -7.47 -8.92
N GLY A 146 3.95 -8.19 -7.83
CA GLY A 146 4.78 -9.33 -7.41
C GLY A 146 5.99 -8.97 -6.56
N ILE A 147 6.09 -7.75 -6.06
CA ILE A 147 7.24 -7.24 -5.31
C ILE A 147 7.10 -7.50 -3.81
N THR A 148 8.22 -7.89 -3.20
CA THR A 148 8.39 -7.93 -1.75
C THR A 148 9.40 -6.86 -1.32
N ILE A 149 9.01 -6.03 -0.35
CA ILE A 149 9.90 -5.08 0.35
C ILE A 149 10.10 -5.61 1.76
N GLY A 150 11.35 -5.88 2.14
CA GLY A 150 11.71 -6.37 3.46
C GLY A 150 11.43 -5.38 4.59
N SER A 151 11.66 -5.79 5.84
CA SER A 151 11.46 -4.93 7.00
C SER A 151 12.61 -3.92 7.19
N ASN A 152 12.32 -2.82 7.91
CA ASN A 152 13.27 -1.74 8.18
C ASN A 152 13.90 -1.19 6.88
N VAL A 153 13.04 -0.78 5.94
CA VAL A 153 13.43 -0.26 4.62
C VAL A 153 12.92 1.18 4.46
N VAL A 154 13.75 2.01 3.87
CA VAL A 154 13.38 3.35 3.41
C VAL A 154 13.43 3.39 1.89
N ILE A 155 12.29 3.66 1.25
CA ILE A 155 12.22 3.90 -0.19
C ILE A 155 12.13 5.40 -0.46
N GLY A 156 13.12 5.94 -1.16
CA GLY A 156 13.17 7.36 -1.52
C GLY A 156 12.02 7.77 -2.44
N SER A 157 11.56 9.02 -2.27
CA SER A 157 10.46 9.60 -3.05
C SER A 157 10.68 9.50 -4.57
N GLY A 158 9.62 9.23 -5.32
CA GLY A 158 9.66 9.08 -6.78
C GLY A 158 10.26 7.77 -7.29
N ALA A 159 10.59 6.82 -6.41
CA ALA A 159 11.13 5.54 -6.82
C ALA A 159 10.08 4.66 -7.52
N VAL A 160 10.54 3.86 -8.50
CA VAL A 160 9.74 2.80 -9.14
C VAL A 160 10.36 1.44 -8.82
N VAL A 161 9.70 0.72 -7.91
CA VAL A 161 10.19 -0.57 -7.39
C VAL A 161 9.76 -1.69 -8.35
N THR A 162 10.73 -2.24 -9.07
CA THR A 162 10.52 -3.27 -10.11
C THR A 162 11.14 -4.62 -9.76
N LYS A 163 11.83 -4.71 -8.60
CA LYS A 163 12.46 -5.92 -8.06
C LYS A 163 12.33 -5.89 -6.54
N ASP A 164 12.40 -7.06 -5.92
CA ASP A 164 12.38 -7.18 -4.47
C ASP A 164 13.49 -6.35 -3.81
N ILE A 165 13.16 -5.76 -2.66
CA ILE A 165 14.09 -4.97 -1.85
C ILE A 165 14.38 -5.75 -0.56
N PRO A 166 15.64 -6.06 -0.26
CA PRO A 166 16.00 -6.75 0.96
C PRO A 166 15.76 -5.88 2.20
N GLU A 167 15.74 -6.48 3.36
CA GLU A 167 15.60 -5.77 4.64
C GLU A 167 16.80 -4.88 4.98
N ASN A 168 16.60 -3.93 5.92
CA ASN A 168 17.64 -3.09 6.51
C ASN A 168 18.40 -2.19 5.49
N VAL A 169 17.72 -1.65 4.49
CA VAL A 169 18.35 -0.82 3.45
C VAL A 169 17.59 0.50 3.19
N VAL A 170 18.33 1.43 2.60
CA VAL A 170 17.79 2.58 1.89
C VAL A 170 17.88 2.29 0.40
N ALA A 171 16.75 2.41 -0.32
CA ALA A 171 16.66 2.21 -1.77
C ALA A 171 15.98 3.41 -2.42
N ALA A 172 16.30 3.71 -3.67
CA ALA A 172 15.70 4.82 -4.40
C ALA A 172 15.92 4.69 -5.92
N GLY A 173 15.26 5.55 -6.68
CA GLY A 173 15.49 5.72 -8.11
C GLY A 173 14.42 5.08 -8.99
N ASN A 174 14.56 5.28 -10.31
CA ASN A 174 13.73 4.67 -11.34
C ASN A 174 14.65 4.10 -12.46
N PRO A 175 14.80 2.75 -12.54
CA PRO A 175 14.28 1.76 -11.60
C PRO A 175 14.91 1.85 -10.21
N CYS A 176 14.15 1.47 -9.18
CA CYS A 176 14.62 1.49 -7.79
C CYS A 176 15.72 0.45 -7.56
N HIS A 177 16.76 0.84 -6.84
CA HIS A 177 17.86 -0.04 -6.42
C HIS A 177 18.35 0.33 -5.02
N VAL A 178 18.98 -0.62 -4.35
CA VAL A 178 19.60 -0.39 -3.04
C VAL A 178 20.72 0.62 -3.15
N ILE A 179 20.63 1.69 -2.37
CA ILE A 179 21.66 2.74 -2.27
C ILE A 179 22.72 2.36 -1.23
N ARG A 180 22.26 1.92 -0.05
CA ARG A 180 23.10 1.54 1.07
C ARG A 180 22.34 0.77 2.15
N PRO A 181 23.02 0.02 3.01
CA PRO A 181 22.40 -0.50 4.24
C PRO A 181 22.07 0.63 5.23
N ILE A 182 21.08 0.39 6.09
CA ILE A 182 20.84 1.17 7.30
C ILE A 182 21.86 0.72 8.35
N SER A 183 22.54 1.68 8.99
CA SER A 183 23.70 1.42 9.84
C SER A 183 23.51 1.93 11.28
N ASN A 184 24.39 1.51 12.19
CA ASN A 184 24.44 2.05 13.55
C ASN A 184 24.69 3.56 13.58
N ARG A 185 25.32 4.15 12.56
CA ARG A 185 25.50 5.59 12.42
C ARG A 185 24.17 6.30 12.22
N ASP A 186 23.27 5.72 11.41
CA ASP A 186 21.92 6.27 11.23
C ASP A 186 21.16 6.24 12.54
N LYS A 187 21.20 5.12 13.26
CA LYS A 187 20.57 4.97 14.58
C LYS A 187 21.11 5.98 15.58
N ALA A 188 22.41 6.08 15.72
CA ALA A 188 23.04 7.00 16.68
C ALA A 188 22.69 8.46 16.38
N LYS A 189 22.69 8.86 15.09
CA LYS A 189 22.29 10.19 14.68
C LYS A 189 20.86 10.50 15.13
N TRP A 190 19.89 9.67 14.74
CA TRP A 190 18.48 9.93 15.03
C TRP A 190 18.13 9.81 16.51
N GLN A 191 18.82 8.95 17.28
CA GLN A 191 18.68 8.90 18.74
C GLN A 191 19.20 10.17 19.43
N ALA A 192 20.26 10.79 18.91
CA ALA A 192 20.74 12.05 19.43
C ALA A 192 19.75 13.21 19.15
N GLU A 193 19.16 13.25 17.95
CA GLU A 193 18.12 14.23 17.59
C GLU A 193 16.85 14.02 18.44
N GLU A 194 16.44 12.77 18.69
CA GLU A 194 15.32 12.44 19.57
C GLU A 194 15.58 12.91 21.01
N ALA A 195 16.78 12.66 21.54
CA ALA A 195 17.15 13.09 22.89
C ALA A 195 17.12 14.61 23.06
N ASP A 196 17.56 15.36 22.02
CA ASP A 196 17.47 16.82 22.00
C ASP A 196 16.00 17.29 21.99
N TYR A 197 15.17 16.68 21.14
CA TYR A 197 13.73 16.95 21.11
C TYR A 197 13.07 16.72 22.48
N VAL A 198 13.33 15.56 23.10
CA VAL A 198 12.74 15.19 24.39
C VAL A 198 13.17 16.14 25.50
N LYS A 199 14.40 16.63 25.45
CA LYS A 199 14.91 17.63 26.40
C LYS A 199 14.12 18.94 26.34
N ASP A 200 13.73 19.37 25.14
CA ASP A 200 13.02 20.64 24.95
C ASP A 200 11.50 20.52 25.12
N GLN A 201 10.90 19.42 24.63
CA GLN A 201 9.46 19.26 24.51
C GLN A 201 8.87 18.19 25.45
N GLY A 202 9.72 17.41 26.11
CA GLY A 202 9.32 16.22 26.85
C GLY A 202 9.03 15.02 25.95
N PRO A 203 8.62 13.87 26.54
CA PRO A 203 8.40 12.64 25.81
C PRO A 203 7.28 12.78 24.77
N VAL A 204 7.50 12.20 23.59
CA VAL A 204 6.53 12.21 22.49
C VAL A 204 5.24 11.52 22.91
N LYS A 205 4.13 12.22 22.85
CA LYS A 205 2.79 11.62 23.00
C LYS A 205 2.38 11.08 21.63
N LYS A 206 2.38 9.76 21.47
CA LYS A 206 1.84 9.14 20.26
C LYS A 206 0.34 9.48 20.18
N PRO A 207 -0.16 9.95 19.03
CA PRO A 207 -1.59 10.12 18.86
C PRO A 207 -2.27 8.76 18.92
N HIS A 208 -3.35 8.65 19.70
CA HIS A 208 -4.31 7.57 19.48
C HIS A 208 -5.12 8.00 18.25
N ILE A 209 -4.77 7.45 17.10
CA ILE A 209 -5.53 7.64 15.87
C ILE A 209 -6.76 6.72 16.03
N GLN A 210 -7.91 7.33 16.33
CA GLN A 210 -9.21 6.65 16.40
C GLN A 210 -9.90 6.73 15.04
#